data_30ad975a5cfd27b519f91e481f0db097
#
_entry.id   30ad975a5cfd27b519f91e481f0db097
#
_cell.length_a   1.000
_cell.length_b   1.000
_cell.length_c   1.000
_cell.angle_alpha   90.00
_cell.angle_beta   90.00
_cell.angle_gamma   90.00
#
_symmetry.space_group_name_H-M   'P 1'
#
loop_
_entity.id
_entity.type
_entity.pdbx_description
1 polymer ?
#
loop_
_entity_poly.entity_id
_entity_poly.type
_entity_poly.pdbx_seq_one_letter_code
_entity_poly.pdbx_strand_id
1 'polypeptide(L)'
;MDKFEKILTGLKKIEGMAEPLVEERMEEFRRLGSSGSEEELFSELSFCVLTANWSAGGGIRAQKEIGISGFINLSQEELSRRLSELGHRFPHKRAEFIVKNRHLINNLKEIISFSAPDARRLLVREAKGIGWKESSHFLRNIGQLEVAILDRHILKILHEAGCIEDIPSGWTEKKYLSIEERFRELAERFGKPPGETDLYIWYMIKGKVEK
;
A
#
# COMPACT_ATOMS: atom_id res chain seq x y z
N MET A 1 21.46 21.76 9.19
CA MET A 1 21.27 20.47 9.87
C MET A 1 20.54 19.56 8.90
N ASP A 2 21.02 18.36 8.72
CA ASP A 2 20.43 17.40 7.77
C ASP A 2 19.02 16.98 8.21
N LYS A 3 18.02 17.24 7.40
CA LYS A 3 16.60 16.97 7.73
C LYS A 3 16.33 15.48 7.93
N PHE A 4 17.06 14.59 7.26
CA PHE A 4 16.87 13.15 7.34
C PHE A 4 17.68 12.46 8.43
N GLU A 5 18.63 13.15 9.05
CA GLU A 5 19.60 12.55 9.99
C GLU A 5 18.92 11.76 11.12
N LYS A 6 17.88 12.33 11.73
CA LYS A 6 17.13 11.67 12.81
C LYS A 6 16.43 10.39 12.33
N ILE A 7 15.82 10.44 11.15
CA ILE A 7 15.11 9.28 10.56
C ILE A 7 16.13 8.19 10.21
N LEU A 8 17.21 8.55 9.52
CA LEU A 8 18.27 7.62 9.13
C LEU A 8 18.94 6.96 10.35
N THR A 9 19.21 7.72 11.40
CA THR A 9 19.73 7.17 12.65
C THR A 9 18.77 6.16 13.27
N GLY A 10 17.45 6.44 13.24
CA GLY A 10 16.42 5.51 13.71
C GLY A 10 16.38 4.23 12.88
N LEU A 11 16.39 4.35 11.56
CA LEU A 11 16.39 3.23 10.64
C LEU A 11 17.63 2.34 10.81
N LYS A 12 18.82 2.93 10.90
CA LYS A 12 20.08 2.18 11.11
C LYS A 12 20.08 1.37 12.41
N LYS A 13 19.43 1.86 13.46
CA LYS A 13 19.34 1.13 14.75
C LYS A 13 18.50 -0.14 14.65
N ILE A 14 17.48 -0.17 13.80
CA ILE A 14 16.56 -1.31 13.69
C ILE A 14 16.84 -2.19 12.48
N GLU A 15 17.71 -1.76 11.57
CA GLU A 15 17.93 -2.40 10.27
C GLU A 15 18.18 -3.91 10.41
N GLY A 16 19.17 -4.33 11.20
CA GLY A 16 19.50 -5.75 11.34
C GLY A 16 18.40 -6.58 12.01
N MET A 17 17.55 -5.97 12.85
CA MET A 17 16.40 -6.67 13.44
C MET A 17 15.21 -6.76 12.47
N ALA A 18 15.02 -5.75 11.65
CA ALA A 18 13.91 -5.69 10.70
C ALA A 18 14.19 -6.48 9.43
N GLU A 19 15.45 -6.56 8.99
CA GLU A 19 15.87 -7.11 7.70
C GLU A 19 15.30 -8.51 7.39
N PRO A 20 15.37 -9.52 8.28
CA PRO A 20 14.80 -10.83 7.98
C PRO A 20 13.28 -10.79 7.73
N LEU A 21 12.55 -9.96 8.49
CA LEU A 21 11.10 -9.80 8.35
C LEU A 21 10.74 -9.04 7.08
N VAL A 22 11.54 -8.03 6.74
CA VAL A 22 11.36 -7.26 5.50
C VAL A 22 11.65 -8.15 4.29
N GLU A 23 12.72 -8.93 4.29
CA GLU A 23 13.06 -9.84 3.21
C GLU A 23 11.97 -10.89 2.97
N GLU A 24 11.44 -11.52 4.04
CA GLU A 24 10.32 -12.45 3.95
C GLU A 24 9.11 -11.80 3.26
N ARG A 25 8.76 -10.59 3.68
CA ARG A 25 7.64 -9.84 3.09
C ARG A 25 7.91 -9.45 1.62
N MET A 26 9.12 -9.03 1.34
CA MET A 26 9.53 -8.69 -0.02
C MET A 26 9.49 -9.89 -0.97
N GLU A 27 9.81 -11.08 -0.49
CA GLU A 27 9.71 -12.30 -1.29
C GLU A 27 8.25 -12.65 -1.62
N GLU A 28 7.33 -12.49 -0.65
CA GLU A 28 5.89 -12.63 -0.90
C GLU A 28 5.41 -11.65 -1.99
N PHE A 29 5.83 -10.39 -1.93
CA PHE A 29 5.46 -9.38 -2.91
C PHE A 29 6.01 -9.70 -4.30
N ARG A 30 7.28 -10.07 -4.41
CA ARG A 30 7.89 -10.49 -5.69
C ARG A 30 7.17 -11.68 -6.29
N ARG A 31 6.86 -12.69 -5.47
CA ARG A 31 6.12 -13.88 -5.91
C ARG A 31 4.73 -13.50 -6.43
N LEU A 32 3.99 -12.67 -5.71
CA LEU A 32 2.66 -12.23 -6.14
C LEU A 32 2.73 -11.49 -7.49
N GLY A 33 3.67 -10.57 -7.66
CA GLY A 33 3.79 -9.80 -8.90
C GLY A 33 4.29 -10.62 -10.09
N SER A 34 5.19 -11.61 -9.87
CA SER A 34 5.80 -12.39 -10.95
C SER A 34 4.97 -13.60 -11.38
N SER A 35 4.29 -14.26 -10.46
CA SER A 35 3.61 -15.53 -10.69
C SER A 35 2.17 -15.60 -10.16
N GLY A 36 1.68 -14.54 -9.52
CA GLY A 36 0.31 -14.47 -9.04
C GLY A 36 -0.72 -14.55 -10.15
N SER A 37 -1.86 -15.18 -9.87
CA SER A 37 -3.00 -15.20 -10.78
C SER A 37 -3.72 -13.84 -10.78
N GLU A 38 -4.58 -13.60 -11.78
CA GLU A 38 -5.42 -12.39 -11.83
C GLU A 38 -6.31 -12.26 -10.58
N GLU A 39 -6.80 -13.39 -10.08
CA GLU A 39 -7.63 -13.46 -8.88
C GLU A 39 -6.84 -13.13 -7.59
N GLU A 40 -5.59 -13.58 -7.50
CA GLU A 40 -4.68 -13.23 -6.40
C GLU A 40 -4.34 -11.74 -6.42
N LEU A 41 -4.04 -11.19 -7.60
CA LEU A 41 -3.82 -9.75 -7.78
C LEU A 41 -5.07 -8.96 -7.41
N PHE A 42 -6.26 -9.43 -7.80
CA PHE A 42 -7.52 -8.77 -7.43
C PHE A 42 -7.80 -8.85 -5.92
N SER A 43 -7.46 -9.95 -5.27
CA SER A 43 -7.53 -10.06 -3.81
C SER A 43 -6.62 -9.02 -3.13
N GLU A 44 -5.43 -8.79 -3.66
CA GLU A 44 -4.51 -7.78 -3.13
C GLU A 44 -5.00 -6.34 -3.41
N LEU A 45 -5.56 -6.09 -4.57
CA LEU A 45 -6.22 -4.81 -4.87
C LEU A 45 -7.40 -4.57 -3.90
N SER A 46 -8.20 -5.60 -3.63
CA SER A 46 -9.30 -5.54 -2.67
C SER A 46 -8.81 -5.26 -1.24
N PHE A 47 -7.69 -5.87 -0.82
CA PHE A 47 -7.03 -5.52 0.43
C PHE A 47 -6.67 -4.03 0.49
N CYS A 48 -6.10 -3.46 -0.56
CA CYS A 48 -5.77 -2.03 -0.60
C CYS A 48 -7.02 -1.13 -0.53
N VAL A 49 -8.13 -1.54 -1.16
CA VAL A 49 -9.44 -0.88 -1.00
C VAL A 49 -9.86 -0.89 0.47
N LEU A 50 -9.71 -2.02 1.18
CA LEU A 50 -10.13 -2.14 2.57
C LEU A 50 -9.28 -1.33 3.54
N THR A 51 -7.97 -1.22 3.32
CA THR A 51 -7.06 -0.52 4.24
C THR A 51 -7.17 1.00 4.19
N ALA A 52 -7.86 1.57 3.23
CA ALA A 52 -8.18 3.00 3.22
C ALA A 52 -9.11 3.36 4.41
N ASN A 53 -8.56 4.07 5.40
CA ASN A 53 -9.17 4.39 6.69
C ASN A 53 -9.47 3.19 7.60
N TRP A 54 -8.73 2.09 7.43
CA TRP A 54 -8.76 0.92 8.33
C TRP A 54 -7.32 0.43 8.59
N SER A 55 -7.15 -0.51 9.54
CA SER A 55 -5.83 -1.05 9.86
C SER A 55 -5.39 -2.14 8.87
N ALA A 56 -4.09 -2.24 8.62
CA ALA A 56 -3.52 -3.32 7.82
C ALA A 56 -3.90 -4.70 8.40
N GLY A 57 -3.80 -4.89 9.73
CA GLY A 57 -4.22 -6.11 10.39
C GLY A 57 -5.70 -6.45 10.20
N GLY A 58 -6.59 -5.45 10.15
CA GLY A 58 -8.00 -5.64 9.78
C GLY A 58 -8.15 -6.10 8.34
N GLY A 59 -7.43 -5.47 7.41
CA GLY A 59 -7.41 -5.85 6.01
C GLY A 59 -6.90 -7.29 5.78
N ILE A 60 -5.82 -7.68 6.48
CA ILE A 60 -5.27 -9.04 6.43
C ILE A 60 -6.30 -10.07 6.93
N ARG A 61 -6.98 -9.81 8.06
CA ARG A 61 -8.05 -10.69 8.55
C ARG A 61 -9.18 -10.80 7.53
N ALA A 62 -9.63 -9.68 6.97
CA ALA A 62 -10.70 -9.70 5.97
C ALA A 62 -10.29 -10.49 4.72
N GLN A 63 -9.05 -10.31 4.24
CA GLN A 63 -8.52 -11.05 3.10
C GLN A 63 -8.48 -12.56 3.37
N LYS A 64 -8.09 -12.96 4.59
CA LYS A 64 -8.07 -14.38 4.99
C LYS A 64 -9.46 -14.99 5.11
N GLU A 65 -10.42 -14.29 5.74
CA GLU A 65 -11.74 -14.85 6.05
C GLU A 65 -12.73 -14.77 4.87
N ILE A 66 -12.66 -13.72 4.08
CA ILE A 66 -13.48 -13.58 2.86
C ILE A 66 -12.90 -14.46 1.75
N GLY A 67 -11.57 -14.48 1.63
CA GLY A 67 -10.83 -15.23 0.61
C GLY A 67 -10.99 -14.67 -0.78
N ILE A 68 -10.16 -15.16 -1.71
CA ILE A 68 -10.16 -14.76 -3.12
C ILE A 68 -11.55 -14.95 -3.74
N SER A 69 -12.13 -16.14 -3.57
CA SER A 69 -13.45 -16.47 -4.11
C SER A 69 -14.56 -15.54 -3.57
N GLY A 70 -14.45 -15.12 -2.31
CA GLY A 70 -15.42 -14.21 -1.72
C GLY A 70 -15.37 -12.81 -2.33
N PHE A 71 -14.20 -12.26 -2.57
CA PHE A 71 -14.05 -10.97 -3.24
C PHE A 71 -14.58 -10.99 -4.68
N ILE A 72 -14.45 -12.13 -5.36
CA ILE A 72 -14.88 -12.30 -6.76
C ILE A 72 -16.37 -12.57 -6.88
N ASN A 73 -16.94 -13.42 -6.02
CA ASN A 73 -18.26 -14.01 -6.27
C ASN A 73 -19.38 -13.54 -5.36
N LEU A 74 -19.09 -13.07 -4.13
CA LEU A 74 -20.14 -12.64 -3.20
C LEU A 74 -20.92 -11.46 -3.73
N SER A 75 -22.22 -11.38 -3.45
CA SER A 75 -23.00 -10.18 -3.70
C SER A 75 -22.46 -8.99 -2.90
N GLN A 76 -22.82 -7.79 -3.31
CA GLN A 76 -22.42 -6.58 -2.57
C GLN A 76 -22.97 -6.61 -1.13
N GLU A 77 -24.19 -7.09 -0.95
CA GLU A 77 -24.88 -7.19 0.33
C GLU A 77 -24.15 -8.18 1.25
N GLU A 78 -23.83 -9.37 0.74
CA GLU A 78 -23.14 -10.40 1.51
C GLU A 78 -21.70 -9.98 1.87
N LEU A 79 -20.98 -9.37 0.92
CA LEU A 79 -19.63 -8.82 1.17
C LEU A 79 -19.69 -7.72 2.23
N SER A 80 -20.69 -6.84 2.15
CA SER A 80 -20.92 -5.78 3.14
C SER A 80 -21.20 -6.35 4.53
N ARG A 81 -22.05 -7.39 4.62
CA ARG A 81 -22.35 -8.08 5.88
C ARG A 81 -21.09 -8.66 6.52
N ARG A 82 -20.28 -9.41 5.76
CA ARG A 82 -19.01 -9.98 6.25
C ARG A 82 -18.02 -8.90 6.70
N LEU A 83 -17.88 -7.83 5.94
CA LEU A 83 -17.02 -6.72 6.33
C LEU A 83 -17.50 -6.03 7.61
N SER A 84 -18.83 -5.94 7.82
CA SER A 84 -19.41 -5.41 9.04
C SER A 84 -19.10 -6.31 10.25
N GLU A 85 -19.24 -7.62 10.10
CA GLU A 85 -18.91 -8.63 11.14
C GLU A 85 -17.43 -8.59 11.53
N LEU A 86 -16.56 -8.29 10.57
CA LEU A 86 -15.12 -8.09 10.79
C LEU A 86 -14.76 -6.71 11.42
N GLY A 87 -15.78 -5.85 11.63
CA GLY A 87 -15.61 -4.54 12.24
C GLY A 87 -15.07 -3.47 11.28
N HIS A 88 -15.28 -3.61 9.97
CA HIS A 88 -14.89 -2.57 9.04
C HIS A 88 -15.73 -1.30 9.24
N ARG A 89 -15.06 -0.14 9.31
CA ARG A 89 -15.72 1.16 9.56
C ARG A 89 -16.73 1.58 8.46
N PHE A 90 -16.49 1.19 7.21
CA PHE A 90 -17.31 1.56 6.04
C PHE A 90 -17.65 0.34 5.18
N PRO A 91 -18.32 -0.68 5.72
CA PRO A 91 -18.47 -1.98 5.06
C PRO A 91 -19.23 -1.89 3.74
N HIS A 92 -20.35 -1.13 3.70
CA HIS A 92 -21.16 -0.95 2.49
C HIS A 92 -20.37 -0.29 1.35
N LYS A 93 -19.64 0.77 1.67
CA LYS A 93 -18.89 1.51 0.64
C LYS A 93 -17.71 0.70 0.10
N ARG A 94 -17.04 -0.08 0.95
CA ARG A 94 -15.94 -0.94 0.51
C ARG A 94 -16.42 -2.13 -0.30
N ALA A 95 -17.52 -2.76 0.09
CA ALA A 95 -18.16 -3.80 -0.71
C ALA A 95 -18.57 -3.28 -2.09
N GLU A 96 -19.19 -2.10 -2.17
CA GLU A 96 -19.53 -1.44 -3.43
C GLU A 96 -18.29 -1.26 -4.32
N PHE A 97 -17.20 -0.73 -3.77
CA PHE A 97 -15.97 -0.50 -4.53
C PHE A 97 -15.36 -1.81 -5.04
N ILE A 98 -15.26 -2.84 -4.18
CA ILE A 98 -14.72 -4.14 -4.57
C ILE A 98 -15.54 -4.76 -5.70
N VAL A 99 -16.87 -4.78 -5.57
CA VAL A 99 -17.75 -5.31 -6.61
C VAL A 99 -17.61 -4.55 -7.94
N LYS A 100 -17.55 -3.20 -7.87
CA LYS A 100 -17.32 -2.36 -9.05
C LYS A 100 -15.97 -2.58 -9.71
N ASN A 101 -14.95 -3.00 -8.96
CA ASN A 101 -13.61 -3.23 -9.48
C ASN A 101 -13.44 -4.61 -10.15
N ARG A 102 -14.43 -5.50 -10.09
CA ARG A 102 -14.33 -6.85 -10.68
C ARG A 102 -14.07 -6.86 -12.19
N HIS A 103 -14.41 -5.79 -12.89
CA HIS A 103 -14.07 -5.63 -14.32
C HIS A 103 -12.55 -5.56 -14.58
N LEU A 104 -11.75 -5.29 -13.52
CA LEU A 104 -10.28 -5.23 -13.63
C LEU A 104 -9.62 -6.62 -13.53
N ILE A 105 -10.33 -7.66 -13.07
CA ILE A 105 -9.73 -8.97 -12.78
C ILE A 105 -8.86 -9.47 -13.95
N ASN A 106 -9.40 -9.46 -15.17
CA ASN A 106 -8.68 -9.97 -16.35
C ASN A 106 -7.72 -8.95 -16.99
N ASN A 107 -7.52 -7.82 -16.38
CA ASN A 107 -6.67 -6.72 -16.89
C ASN A 107 -5.53 -6.35 -15.93
N LEU A 108 -5.48 -6.94 -14.73
CA LEU A 108 -4.48 -6.56 -13.73
C LEU A 108 -3.06 -6.90 -14.17
N LYS A 109 -2.83 -8.05 -14.81
CA LYS A 109 -1.52 -8.41 -15.35
C LYS A 109 -1.05 -7.45 -16.44
N GLU A 110 -1.95 -6.98 -17.28
CA GLU A 110 -1.63 -5.95 -18.27
C GLU A 110 -1.28 -4.62 -17.57
N ILE A 111 -2.10 -4.18 -16.61
CA ILE A 111 -1.85 -2.94 -15.86
C ILE A 111 -0.50 -2.96 -15.16
N ILE A 112 -0.15 -4.06 -14.49
CA ILE A 112 1.12 -4.16 -13.76
C ILE A 112 2.33 -4.38 -14.68
N SER A 113 2.15 -4.67 -15.96
CA SER A 113 3.23 -4.75 -16.94
C SER A 113 3.76 -3.39 -17.37
N PHE A 114 3.02 -2.31 -17.15
CA PHE A 114 3.48 -0.95 -17.38
C PHE A 114 4.51 -0.49 -16.33
N SER A 115 5.17 0.63 -16.61
CA SER A 115 6.01 1.26 -15.59
C SER A 115 5.20 1.58 -14.31
N ALA A 116 5.82 1.54 -13.14
CA ALA A 116 5.13 1.82 -11.89
C ALA A 116 4.35 3.16 -11.89
N PRO A 117 4.89 4.27 -12.44
CA PRO A 117 4.13 5.52 -12.57
C PRO A 117 2.89 5.39 -13.46
N ASP A 118 2.98 4.66 -14.60
CA ASP A 118 1.86 4.51 -15.53
C ASP A 118 0.80 3.55 -14.99
N ALA A 119 1.21 2.42 -14.42
CA ALA A 119 0.34 1.49 -13.72
C ALA A 119 -0.44 2.20 -12.60
N ARG A 120 0.24 3.06 -11.82
CA ARG A 120 -0.39 3.86 -10.78
C ARG A 120 -1.45 4.81 -11.32
N ARG A 121 -1.17 5.53 -12.40
CA ARG A 121 -2.16 6.42 -13.06
C ARG A 121 -3.37 5.64 -13.55
N LEU A 122 -3.16 4.47 -14.15
CA LEU A 122 -4.24 3.59 -14.58
C LEU A 122 -5.10 3.14 -13.42
N LEU A 123 -4.51 2.67 -12.32
CA LEU A 123 -5.23 2.24 -11.13
C LEU A 123 -6.05 3.38 -10.50
N VAL A 124 -5.47 4.58 -10.39
CA VAL A 124 -6.19 5.77 -9.86
C VAL A 124 -7.38 6.13 -10.72
N ARG A 125 -7.29 5.97 -12.04
CA ARG A 125 -8.37 6.28 -12.98
C ARG A 125 -9.47 5.22 -13.01
N GLU A 126 -9.09 3.96 -13.04
CA GLU A 126 -10.00 2.84 -13.33
C GLU A 126 -10.59 2.21 -12.05
N ALA A 127 -9.83 2.16 -10.95
CA ALA A 127 -10.23 1.43 -9.76
C ALA A 127 -10.99 2.32 -8.75
N LYS A 128 -12.19 1.93 -8.37
CA LYS A 128 -12.99 2.63 -7.37
C LYS A 128 -12.42 2.45 -5.96
N GLY A 129 -12.29 3.54 -5.23
CA GLY A 129 -11.74 3.54 -3.87
C GLY A 129 -10.22 3.40 -3.78
N ILE A 130 -9.53 3.49 -4.90
CA ILE A 130 -8.08 3.51 -5.04
C ILE A 130 -7.64 4.93 -5.42
N GLY A 131 -6.90 5.58 -4.53
CA GLY A 131 -6.23 6.85 -4.79
C GLY A 131 -4.73 6.67 -5.00
N TRP A 132 -3.97 7.75 -4.97
CA TRP A 132 -2.51 7.75 -5.16
C TRP A 132 -1.79 6.88 -4.12
N LYS A 133 -2.20 6.94 -2.87
CA LYS A 133 -1.63 6.16 -1.76
C LYS A 133 -1.96 4.68 -1.90
N GLU A 134 -3.22 4.33 -2.15
CA GLU A 134 -3.67 2.94 -2.25
C GLU A 134 -3.12 2.25 -3.50
N SER A 135 -2.98 2.96 -4.63
CA SER A 135 -2.34 2.43 -5.83
C SER A 135 -0.84 2.17 -5.61
N SER A 136 -0.13 3.08 -4.93
CA SER A 136 1.26 2.83 -4.53
C SER A 136 1.38 1.63 -3.59
N HIS A 137 0.43 1.46 -2.67
CA HIS A 137 0.38 0.32 -1.76
C HIS A 137 0.21 -1.01 -2.53
N PHE A 138 -0.72 -1.05 -3.48
CA PHE A 138 -0.91 -2.22 -4.34
C PHE A 138 0.36 -2.54 -5.14
N LEU A 139 0.97 -1.54 -5.80
CA LEU A 139 2.17 -1.72 -6.60
C LEU A 139 3.36 -2.24 -5.76
N ARG A 140 3.56 -1.70 -4.56
CA ARG A 140 4.57 -2.20 -3.64
C ARG A 140 4.31 -3.66 -3.26
N ASN A 141 3.05 -4.03 -2.97
CA ASN A 141 2.67 -5.38 -2.57
C ASN A 141 2.77 -6.42 -3.71
N ILE A 142 3.04 -5.99 -4.91
CA ILE A 142 3.37 -6.84 -6.07
C ILE A 142 4.82 -6.69 -6.52
N GLY A 143 5.69 -6.11 -5.68
CA GLY A 143 7.13 -6.02 -5.93
C GLY A 143 7.59 -4.84 -6.79
N GLN A 144 6.71 -3.89 -7.13
CA GLN A 144 7.10 -2.64 -7.80
C GLN A 144 7.49 -1.58 -6.76
N LEU A 145 8.79 -1.49 -6.47
CA LEU A 145 9.31 -0.79 -5.29
C LEU A 145 9.63 0.69 -5.49
N GLU A 146 9.53 1.19 -6.72
CA GLU A 146 9.87 2.57 -7.08
C GLU A 146 8.82 3.60 -6.65
N VAL A 147 7.77 3.16 -5.97
CA VAL A 147 6.68 3.99 -5.46
C VAL A 147 6.74 4.12 -3.94
N ALA A 148 6.37 5.30 -3.41
CA ALA A 148 6.22 5.51 -1.98
C ALA A 148 4.75 5.46 -1.56
N ILE A 149 4.49 4.89 -0.37
CA ILE A 149 3.16 4.86 0.25
C ILE A 149 3.09 6.03 1.24
N LEU A 150 2.58 7.18 0.77
CA LEU A 150 2.51 8.38 1.58
C LEU A 150 1.27 8.35 2.49
N ASP A 151 1.34 7.51 3.52
CA ASP A 151 0.32 7.45 4.54
C ASP A 151 0.52 8.53 5.63
N ARG A 152 -0.41 8.61 6.58
CA ARG A 152 -0.37 9.60 7.67
C ARG A 152 0.89 9.49 8.54
N HIS A 153 1.47 8.30 8.68
CA HIS A 153 2.66 8.07 9.51
C HIS A 153 3.91 8.54 8.79
N ILE A 154 4.04 8.20 7.51
CA ILE A 154 5.11 8.69 6.63
C ILE A 154 5.06 10.22 6.53
N LEU A 155 3.88 10.79 6.27
CA LEU A 155 3.69 12.24 6.18
C LEU A 155 4.06 12.94 7.50
N LYS A 156 3.69 12.36 8.64
CA LYS A 156 4.04 12.90 9.95
C LYS A 156 5.56 12.92 10.16
N ILE A 157 6.25 11.82 9.85
CA ILE A 157 7.71 11.72 9.99
C ILE A 157 8.41 12.74 9.09
N LEU A 158 7.99 12.87 7.82
CA LEU A 158 8.56 13.84 6.90
C LEU A 158 8.32 15.29 7.34
N HIS A 159 7.15 15.58 7.89
CA HIS A 159 6.82 16.91 8.43
C HIS A 159 7.64 17.23 9.69
N GLU A 160 7.71 16.31 10.64
CA GLU A 160 8.50 16.48 11.88
C GLU A 160 10.01 16.64 11.60
N ALA A 161 10.50 16.03 10.52
CA ALA A 161 11.86 16.23 10.04
C ALA A 161 12.06 17.53 9.24
N GLY A 162 10.99 18.28 8.96
CA GLY A 162 11.05 19.50 8.15
C GLY A 162 11.29 19.24 6.66
N CYS A 163 11.03 18.01 6.18
CA CYS A 163 11.16 17.63 4.78
C CYS A 163 9.99 18.13 3.93
N ILE A 164 8.82 18.29 4.55
CA ILE A 164 7.62 18.90 3.98
C ILE A 164 7.11 20.00 4.93
N GLU A 165 6.53 21.06 4.37
CA GLU A 165 6.01 22.19 5.15
C GLU A 165 4.70 21.83 5.85
N ASP A 166 3.77 21.21 5.11
CA ASP A 166 2.43 20.86 5.58
C ASP A 166 2.04 19.43 5.21
N ILE A 167 1.23 18.80 6.09
CA ILE A 167 0.58 17.53 5.79
C ILE A 167 -0.64 17.81 4.89
N PRO A 168 -0.70 17.23 3.67
CA PRO A 168 -1.78 17.52 2.74
C PRO A 168 -3.14 17.00 3.23
N SER A 169 -4.18 17.81 3.08
CA SER A 169 -5.58 17.42 3.33
C SER A 169 -6.21 16.63 2.16
N GLY A 170 -5.57 16.63 0.99
CA GLY A 170 -6.03 15.94 -0.22
C GLY A 170 -4.91 15.83 -1.25
N TRP A 171 -5.11 14.97 -2.24
CA TRP A 171 -4.12 14.62 -3.23
C TRP A 171 -4.49 15.11 -4.63
N THR A 172 -3.53 15.76 -5.28
CA THR A 172 -3.40 15.85 -6.73
C THR A 172 -2.15 15.06 -7.13
N GLU A 173 -2.05 14.66 -8.37
CA GLU A 173 -0.84 13.99 -8.90
C GLU A 173 0.42 14.79 -8.57
N LYS A 174 0.45 16.07 -8.95
CA LYS A 174 1.60 16.95 -8.73
C LYS A 174 2.01 17.00 -7.26
N LYS A 175 1.05 17.11 -6.34
CA LYS A 175 1.33 17.19 -4.90
C LYS A 175 1.85 15.86 -4.36
N TYR A 176 1.27 14.73 -4.82
CA TYR A 176 1.75 13.41 -4.41
C TYR A 176 3.19 13.18 -4.85
N LEU A 177 3.48 13.40 -6.14
CA LEU A 177 4.82 13.22 -6.70
C LEU A 177 5.87 14.13 -6.06
N SER A 178 5.51 15.37 -5.74
CA SER A 178 6.43 16.29 -5.05
C SER A 178 6.83 15.82 -3.65
N ILE A 179 5.92 15.20 -2.89
CA ILE A 179 6.22 14.63 -1.57
C ILE A 179 6.93 13.27 -1.73
N GLU A 180 6.52 12.46 -2.69
CA GLU A 180 7.17 11.20 -3.03
C GLU A 180 8.66 11.39 -3.33
N GLU A 181 9.03 12.47 -4.01
CA GLU A 181 10.43 12.80 -4.29
C GLU A 181 11.25 13.01 -3.01
N ARG A 182 10.65 13.64 -1.99
CA ARG A 182 11.31 13.78 -0.67
C ARG A 182 11.49 12.45 0.04
N PHE A 183 10.51 11.56 -0.10
CA PHE A 183 10.62 10.21 0.45
C PHE A 183 11.65 9.37 -0.32
N ARG A 184 11.73 9.53 -1.64
CA ARG A 184 12.74 8.88 -2.48
C ARG A 184 14.17 9.30 -2.10
N GLU A 185 14.39 10.59 -1.83
CA GLU A 185 15.67 11.10 -1.33
C GLU A 185 16.06 10.44 0.01
N LEU A 186 15.11 10.28 0.94
CA LEU A 186 15.33 9.55 2.20
C LEU A 186 15.70 8.08 1.93
N ALA A 187 14.95 7.41 1.06
CA ALA A 187 15.13 6.00 0.71
C ALA A 187 16.50 5.75 0.06
N GLU A 188 16.90 6.59 -0.88
CA GLU A 188 18.22 6.55 -1.52
C GLU A 188 19.35 6.68 -0.50
N ARG A 189 19.24 7.58 0.45
CA ARG A 189 20.23 7.76 1.54
C ARG A 189 20.23 6.62 2.55
N PHE A 190 19.11 5.94 2.71
CA PHE A 190 19.05 4.71 3.50
C PHE A 190 19.65 3.51 2.74
N GLY A 191 19.73 3.58 1.40
CA GLY A 191 20.29 2.55 0.52
C GLY A 191 19.28 1.47 0.10
N LYS A 192 17.99 1.77 0.19
CA LYS A 192 16.89 0.85 -0.16
C LYS A 192 15.87 1.56 -1.05
N PRO A 193 15.13 0.85 -1.93
CA PRO A 193 14.07 1.47 -2.71
C PRO A 193 12.92 1.98 -1.82
N PRO A 194 12.12 2.95 -2.30
CA PRO A 194 11.04 3.56 -1.49
C PRO A 194 10.06 2.55 -0.90
N GLY A 195 9.57 1.59 -1.70
CA GLY A 195 8.61 0.58 -1.23
C GLY A 195 9.16 -0.36 -0.15
N GLU A 196 10.47 -0.63 -0.15
CA GLU A 196 11.15 -1.40 0.89
C GLU A 196 11.41 -0.54 2.13
N THR A 197 11.87 0.72 1.95
CA THR A 197 12.11 1.67 3.04
C THR A 197 10.85 1.89 3.89
N ASP A 198 9.66 1.88 3.28
CA ASP A 198 8.37 1.95 3.97
C ASP A 198 8.22 0.85 5.03
N LEU A 199 8.61 -0.39 4.73
CA LEU A 199 8.53 -1.51 5.67
C LEU A 199 9.46 -1.32 6.88
N TYR A 200 10.67 -0.79 6.68
CA TYR A 200 11.58 -0.46 7.78
C TYR A 200 11.03 0.65 8.66
N ILE A 201 10.42 1.68 8.07
CA ILE A 201 9.78 2.75 8.84
C ILE A 201 8.60 2.19 9.65
N TRP A 202 7.79 1.30 9.06
CA TRP A 202 6.70 0.64 9.78
C TRP A 202 7.21 -0.22 10.93
N TYR A 203 8.30 -0.97 10.74
CA TYR A 203 8.94 -1.70 11.83
C TYR A 203 9.45 -0.75 12.92
N MET A 204 10.08 0.35 12.57
CA MET A 204 10.54 1.37 13.53
C MET A 204 9.38 1.94 14.37
N ILE A 205 8.19 2.09 13.79
CA ILE A 205 7.00 2.65 14.47
C ILE A 205 6.23 1.60 15.28
N LYS A 206 6.10 0.38 14.77
CA LYS A 206 5.17 -0.65 15.27
C LYS A 206 5.85 -1.89 15.82
N GLY A 207 7.15 -2.08 15.59
CA GLY A 207 7.88 -3.30 15.96
C GLY A 207 7.49 -4.54 15.14
N LYS A 208 6.84 -4.36 14.00
CA LYS A 208 6.40 -5.45 13.11
C LYS A 208 6.34 -4.98 11.65
N VAL A 209 6.51 -5.93 10.73
CA VAL A 209 6.35 -5.73 9.30
C VAL A 209 4.99 -6.28 8.88
N GLU A 210 4.07 -5.38 8.55
CA GLU A 210 2.78 -5.70 7.93
C GLU A 210 2.84 -5.35 6.44
N LYS A 211 1.90 -5.81 5.64
CA LYS A 211 1.80 -5.40 4.25
C LYS A 211 0.93 -4.16 4.07
#